data_8d03e787896a104c0f2701b1b1eed11c
#
_entry.id   8d03e787896a104c0f2701b1b1eed11c
#
_cell.length_a   1.000
_cell.length_b   1.000
_cell.length_c   1.000
_cell.angle_alpha   90.00
_cell.angle_beta   90.00
_cell.angle_gamma   90.00
#
_symmetry.space_group_name_H-M   'P 1'
#
loop_
_entity.id
_entity.type
_entity.pdbx_description
1 polymer ?
#
loop_
_entity_poly.entity_id
_entity_poly.type
_entity_poly.pdbx_seq_one_letter_code
_entity_poly.pdbx_strand_id
1 'polypeptide(L)'
;MSAPKPQPGILDISPYVGGRESAEGAHRVFKLSANETPLGPSPKAVEAFQAAGMALERYPDGSSFPLRQAIATRFGLDVERIVCGAGSDELLHLLAQSYLGEGDEAIASAHGFLVYPIITQAAGAKIVQVAEDEFTASVDAFLAAQTARTKIVFLANPNNPTGTYLPVSEVKRLRAGLRDDVLLVLDAAYAEYVRKNDYEAGIEMVATHDNVVMTRTFSKIYGLAALRLGWAYCPASVADVLNRIRGPFNVNVPAMVAGAAAIADLAHVERAASHNETWSAWLTHELEALGLEVLPSAANFLAIRFPDVDGKRAVDADVFLMKRGLILRQIASYGMPDFLRLTIGSEEANRLVIKALREFMELSS
;
A
#
# COMPACT_ATOMS: atom_id res chain seq x y z
N MET A 1 6.71 -35.96 24.41
CA MET A 1 6.19 -35.73 23.03
C MET A 1 6.70 -34.36 22.58
N SER A 2 7.43 -34.29 21.49
CA SER A 2 7.89 -33.00 20.94
C SER A 2 6.77 -32.35 20.13
N ALA A 3 6.47 -31.07 20.39
CA ALA A 3 5.53 -30.32 19.60
C ALA A 3 6.04 -30.14 18.14
N PRO A 4 5.15 -30.02 17.13
CA PRO A 4 5.55 -29.68 15.78
C PRO A 4 6.38 -28.38 15.76
N LYS A 5 7.42 -28.34 14.96
CA LYS A 5 8.26 -27.13 14.79
C LYS A 5 7.90 -26.47 13.45
N PRO A 6 7.70 -25.15 13.42
CA PRO A 6 7.55 -24.42 12.16
C PRO A 6 8.86 -24.47 11.35
N GLN A 7 8.77 -24.02 10.10
CA GLN A 7 9.96 -23.85 9.27
C GLN A 7 10.94 -22.84 9.92
N PRO A 8 12.26 -22.97 9.64
CA PRO A 8 13.25 -22.02 10.14
C PRO A 8 12.88 -20.55 9.77
N GLY A 9 13.13 -19.64 10.70
CA GLY A 9 12.88 -18.21 10.51
C GLY A 9 11.44 -17.74 10.76
N ILE A 10 10.45 -18.64 10.80
CA ILE A 10 9.04 -18.24 11.02
C ILE A 10 8.84 -17.57 12.40
N LEU A 11 9.46 -18.10 13.44
CA LEU A 11 9.32 -17.54 14.80
C LEU A 11 10.10 -16.24 15.01
N ASP A 12 10.97 -15.88 14.09
CA ASP A 12 11.71 -14.62 14.10
C ASP A 12 10.92 -13.47 13.43
N ILE A 13 9.80 -13.80 12.77
CA ILE A 13 8.90 -12.80 12.16
C ILE A 13 8.09 -12.12 13.26
N SER A 14 8.23 -10.79 13.37
CA SER A 14 7.33 -9.99 14.18
C SER A 14 5.96 -9.91 13.50
N PRO A 15 4.86 -10.28 14.19
CA PRO A 15 3.53 -10.14 13.62
C PRO A 15 3.24 -8.70 13.19
N TYR A 16 2.57 -8.55 12.05
CA TYR A 16 2.14 -7.22 11.60
C TYR A 16 1.10 -6.64 12.57
N VAL A 17 1.39 -5.45 13.09
CA VAL A 17 0.47 -4.72 13.96
C VAL A 17 -0.20 -3.60 13.18
N GLY A 18 -1.51 -3.68 13.00
CA GLY A 18 -2.32 -2.64 12.35
C GLY A 18 -2.30 -1.30 13.09
N GLY A 19 -2.85 -0.25 12.47
CA GLY A 19 -3.12 1.02 13.16
C GLY A 19 -4.15 0.83 14.27
N ARG A 20 -4.07 1.65 15.32
CA ARG A 20 -5.09 1.67 16.38
C ARG A 20 -6.46 2.07 15.80
N GLU A 21 -7.53 1.53 16.36
CA GLU A 21 -8.90 1.75 15.91
C GLU A 21 -9.75 2.53 16.90
N SER A 22 -9.31 2.61 18.15
CA SER A 22 -10.04 3.28 19.25
C SER A 22 -9.11 4.18 20.04
N ALA A 23 -9.70 5.22 20.63
CA ALA A 23 -9.05 6.11 21.58
C ALA A 23 -9.87 6.09 22.87
N GLU A 24 -9.28 5.59 23.95
CA GLU A 24 -9.95 5.47 25.24
C GLU A 24 -10.38 6.84 25.76
N GLY A 25 -11.65 6.97 26.17
CA GLY A 25 -12.22 8.22 26.69
C GLY A 25 -12.60 9.27 25.65
N ALA A 26 -12.38 9.06 24.38
CA ALA A 26 -12.80 10.00 23.33
C ALA A 26 -14.27 9.80 22.96
N HIS A 27 -15.08 10.87 22.95
CA HIS A 27 -16.49 10.82 22.53
C HIS A 27 -16.68 10.59 21.04
N ARG A 28 -15.72 10.98 20.22
CA ARG A 28 -15.71 10.81 18.76
C ARG A 28 -14.29 10.51 18.30
N VAL A 29 -14.16 9.53 17.38
CA VAL A 29 -12.88 9.09 16.87
C VAL A 29 -12.80 9.31 15.37
N PHE A 30 -11.67 9.89 14.93
CA PHE A 30 -11.25 9.97 13.53
C PHE A 30 -10.04 9.06 13.33
N LYS A 31 -10.26 7.94 12.65
CA LYS A 31 -9.22 6.97 12.31
C LYS A 31 -8.45 7.46 11.08
N LEU A 32 -7.27 8.02 11.29
CA LEU A 32 -6.40 8.59 10.25
C LEU A 32 -5.08 7.79 10.13
N SER A 33 -5.13 6.48 10.44
CA SER A 33 -3.95 5.62 10.59
C SER A 33 -3.79 4.55 9.51
N ALA A 34 -4.81 4.30 8.66
CA ALA A 34 -4.84 3.14 7.78
C ALA A 34 -4.91 3.48 6.27
N ASN A 35 -4.76 4.75 5.91
CA ASN A 35 -4.80 5.22 4.52
C ASN A 35 -6.13 4.88 3.81
N GLU A 36 -7.23 4.90 4.56
CA GLU A 36 -8.59 4.75 4.03
C GLU A 36 -9.02 6.06 3.36
N THR A 37 -9.87 5.99 2.34
CA THR A 37 -10.45 7.21 1.73
C THR A 37 -11.59 7.73 2.59
N PRO A 38 -11.64 9.04 2.88
CA PRO A 38 -12.71 9.62 3.69
C PRO A 38 -14.07 9.69 2.97
N LEU A 39 -14.09 9.52 1.64
CA LEU A 39 -15.32 9.55 0.86
C LEU A 39 -16.08 8.20 0.87
N GLY A 40 -15.46 7.15 1.42
CA GLY A 40 -16.00 5.80 1.36
C GLY A 40 -16.06 5.23 -0.06
N PRO A 41 -16.78 4.12 -0.24
CA PRO A 41 -16.95 3.49 -1.54
C PRO A 41 -17.95 4.26 -2.43
N SER A 42 -17.84 4.03 -3.75
CA SER A 42 -18.85 4.51 -4.72
C SER A 42 -20.24 3.99 -4.36
N PRO A 43 -21.32 4.83 -4.49
CA PRO A 43 -22.69 4.36 -4.31
C PRO A 43 -23.04 3.14 -5.19
N LYS A 44 -22.50 3.07 -6.41
CA LYS A 44 -22.70 1.92 -7.31
C LYS A 44 -22.05 0.65 -6.77
N ALA A 45 -20.89 0.78 -6.10
CA ALA A 45 -20.23 -0.34 -5.46
C ALA A 45 -21.03 -0.85 -4.24
N VAL A 46 -21.62 0.07 -3.46
CA VAL A 46 -22.50 -0.27 -2.33
C VAL A 46 -23.74 -1.00 -2.81
N GLU A 47 -24.40 -0.51 -3.86
CA GLU A 47 -25.58 -1.15 -4.46
C GLU A 47 -25.25 -2.57 -4.95
N ALA A 48 -24.16 -2.73 -5.69
CA ALA A 48 -23.72 -4.05 -6.17
C ALA A 48 -23.41 -5.00 -5.01
N PHE A 49 -22.74 -4.51 -3.96
CA PHE A 49 -22.47 -5.28 -2.75
C PHE A 49 -23.75 -5.77 -2.06
N GLN A 50 -24.75 -4.88 -1.89
CA GLN A 50 -26.02 -5.21 -1.26
C GLN A 50 -26.80 -6.27 -2.06
N ALA A 51 -26.81 -6.15 -3.38
CA ALA A 51 -27.44 -7.12 -4.25
C ALA A 51 -26.79 -8.51 -4.16
N ALA A 52 -25.49 -8.60 -3.97
CA ALA A 52 -24.75 -9.85 -3.81
C ALA A 52 -25.13 -10.62 -2.53
N GLY A 53 -25.64 -9.93 -1.50
CA GLY A 53 -26.06 -10.56 -0.24
C GLY A 53 -27.23 -11.55 -0.37
N MET A 54 -27.91 -11.59 -1.51
CA MET A 54 -29.05 -12.47 -1.77
C MET A 54 -28.68 -13.89 -2.23
N ALA A 55 -27.39 -14.21 -2.40
CA ALA A 55 -26.93 -15.50 -2.94
C ALA A 55 -25.60 -15.95 -2.28
N LEU A 56 -25.48 -15.77 -0.97
CA LEU A 56 -24.26 -16.09 -0.21
C LEU A 56 -23.98 -17.60 -0.10
N GLU A 57 -24.97 -18.44 -0.38
CA GLU A 57 -24.84 -19.90 -0.35
C GLU A 57 -24.06 -20.49 -1.54
N ARG A 58 -23.72 -19.65 -2.53
CA ARG A 58 -23.05 -20.09 -3.75
C ARG A 58 -21.59 -19.73 -3.76
N TYR A 59 -20.74 -20.65 -4.21
CA TYR A 59 -19.34 -20.33 -4.50
C TYR A 59 -19.22 -19.27 -5.58
N PRO A 60 -18.20 -18.38 -5.48
CA PRO A 60 -17.91 -17.42 -6.53
C PRO A 60 -17.40 -18.09 -7.83
N ASP A 61 -17.35 -17.32 -8.92
CA ASP A 61 -16.55 -17.69 -10.07
C ASP A 61 -15.05 -17.72 -9.68
N GLY A 62 -14.46 -18.92 -9.68
CA GLY A 62 -13.07 -19.13 -9.29
C GLY A 62 -12.06 -18.42 -10.20
N SER A 63 -12.46 -17.98 -11.40
CA SER A 63 -11.63 -17.21 -12.31
C SER A 63 -11.72 -15.69 -12.07
N SER A 64 -12.72 -15.22 -11.30
CA SER A 64 -13.05 -13.79 -11.13
C SER A 64 -13.26 -13.06 -12.46
N PHE A 65 -13.74 -13.76 -13.51
CA PHE A 65 -13.79 -13.24 -14.87
C PHE A 65 -14.55 -11.92 -15.01
N PRO A 66 -15.74 -11.71 -14.41
CA PRO A 66 -16.45 -10.43 -14.51
C PRO A 66 -15.63 -9.24 -13.98
N LEU A 67 -14.90 -9.44 -12.89
CA LEU A 67 -14.03 -8.42 -12.33
C LEU A 67 -12.79 -8.18 -13.22
N ARG A 68 -12.12 -9.25 -13.67
CA ARG A 68 -11.00 -9.16 -14.59
C ARG A 68 -11.39 -8.43 -15.87
N GLN A 69 -12.58 -8.71 -16.42
CA GLN A 69 -13.12 -8.03 -17.60
C GLN A 69 -13.35 -6.53 -17.35
N ALA A 70 -13.87 -6.15 -16.17
CA ALA A 70 -14.06 -4.75 -15.81
C ALA A 70 -12.72 -4.01 -15.70
N ILE A 71 -11.71 -4.64 -15.09
CA ILE A 71 -10.34 -4.12 -15.00
C ILE A 71 -9.73 -3.98 -16.40
N ALA A 72 -9.81 -5.03 -17.22
CA ALA A 72 -9.30 -5.03 -18.59
C ALA A 72 -9.91 -3.91 -19.43
N THR A 73 -11.22 -3.73 -19.35
CA THR A 73 -11.94 -2.65 -20.05
C THR A 73 -11.49 -1.28 -19.58
N ARG A 74 -11.31 -1.11 -18.27
CA ARG A 74 -10.91 0.19 -17.68
C ARG A 74 -9.53 0.64 -18.12
N PHE A 75 -8.57 -0.28 -18.22
CA PHE A 75 -7.16 0.04 -18.44
C PHE A 75 -6.63 -0.41 -19.82
N GLY A 76 -7.48 -1.01 -20.67
CA GLY A 76 -7.06 -1.51 -21.99
C GLY A 76 -6.10 -2.70 -21.90
N LEU A 77 -6.32 -3.64 -20.96
CA LEU A 77 -5.42 -4.74 -20.67
C LEU A 77 -5.90 -6.07 -21.27
N ASP A 78 -4.97 -6.99 -21.42
CA ASP A 78 -5.30 -8.39 -21.69
C ASP A 78 -5.88 -9.04 -20.41
N VAL A 79 -7.12 -9.49 -20.49
CA VAL A 79 -7.85 -10.12 -19.39
C VAL A 79 -7.17 -11.38 -18.85
N GLU A 80 -6.48 -12.13 -19.71
CA GLU A 80 -5.79 -13.36 -19.32
C GLU A 80 -4.51 -13.11 -18.50
N ARG A 81 -4.02 -11.88 -18.53
CA ARG A 81 -2.84 -11.44 -17.77
C ARG A 81 -3.19 -10.78 -16.44
N ILE A 82 -4.47 -10.74 -16.06
CA ILE A 82 -4.96 -10.18 -14.80
C ILE A 82 -5.23 -11.32 -13.81
N VAL A 83 -4.68 -11.21 -12.61
CA VAL A 83 -4.94 -12.13 -11.50
C VAL A 83 -5.53 -11.32 -10.33
N CYS A 84 -6.69 -11.76 -9.82
CA CYS A 84 -7.34 -11.13 -8.67
C CYS A 84 -7.01 -11.89 -7.37
N GLY A 85 -6.91 -11.13 -6.26
CA GLY A 85 -6.57 -11.67 -4.95
C GLY A 85 -7.36 -11.04 -3.81
N ALA A 86 -7.33 -11.67 -2.65
CA ALA A 86 -7.87 -11.15 -1.38
C ALA A 86 -6.99 -10.00 -0.85
N GLY A 87 -7.01 -8.86 -1.55
CA GLY A 87 -6.09 -7.74 -1.43
C GLY A 87 -4.83 -7.94 -2.30
N SER A 88 -4.08 -6.86 -2.51
CA SER A 88 -2.73 -6.98 -3.11
C SER A 88 -1.80 -7.80 -2.22
N ASP A 89 -2.06 -7.84 -0.91
CA ASP A 89 -1.27 -8.62 0.05
C ASP A 89 -1.22 -10.11 -0.32
N GLU A 90 -2.36 -10.74 -0.69
CA GLU A 90 -2.36 -12.13 -1.14
C GLU A 90 -1.46 -12.33 -2.36
N LEU A 91 -1.53 -11.42 -3.32
CA LEU A 91 -0.73 -11.49 -4.55
C LEU A 91 0.76 -11.36 -4.25
N LEU A 92 1.14 -10.48 -3.34
CA LEU A 92 2.52 -10.34 -2.88
C LEU A 92 3.01 -11.63 -2.17
N HIS A 93 2.17 -12.25 -1.32
CA HIS A 93 2.49 -13.54 -0.71
C HIS A 93 2.66 -14.65 -1.75
N LEU A 94 1.76 -14.74 -2.72
CA LEU A 94 1.85 -15.75 -3.79
C LEU A 94 3.12 -15.55 -4.63
N LEU A 95 3.51 -14.32 -4.94
CA LEU A 95 4.75 -14.02 -5.65
C LEU A 95 5.96 -14.46 -4.82
N ALA A 96 6.03 -14.10 -3.53
CA ALA A 96 7.11 -14.53 -2.66
C ALA A 96 7.18 -16.06 -2.57
N GLN A 97 6.05 -16.74 -2.35
CA GLN A 97 5.97 -18.19 -2.27
C GLN A 97 6.40 -18.90 -3.56
N SER A 98 6.17 -18.27 -4.74
CA SER A 98 6.45 -18.88 -6.03
C SER A 98 7.89 -18.71 -6.48
N TYR A 99 8.55 -17.61 -6.07
CA TYR A 99 9.82 -17.19 -6.63
C TYR A 99 10.96 -17.08 -5.59
N LEU A 100 10.67 -17.32 -4.30
CA LEU A 100 11.65 -17.29 -3.23
C LEU A 100 11.73 -18.63 -2.50
N GLY A 101 12.93 -19.01 -2.07
CA GLY A 101 13.19 -20.18 -1.26
C GLY A 101 14.45 -20.00 -0.41
N GLU A 102 14.89 -21.06 0.27
CA GLU A 102 16.09 -21.06 1.08
C GLU A 102 17.33 -20.67 0.26
N GLY A 103 18.07 -19.68 0.75
CA GLY A 103 19.27 -19.15 0.10
C GLY A 103 19.02 -18.03 -0.89
N ASP A 104 17.77 -17.77 -1.28
CA ASP A 104 17.40 -16.64 -2.15
C ASP A 104 17.36 -15.31 -1.39
N GLU A 105 17.38 -14.22 -2.16
CA GLU A 105 17.28 -12.85 -1.66
C GLU A 105 16.17 -12.08 -2.36
N ALA A 106 15.42 -11.26 -1.57
CA ALA A 106 14.60 -10.20 -2.12
C ALA A 106 15.15 -8.84 -1.68
N ILE A 107 15.02 -7.81 -2.53
CA ILE A 107 15.46 -6.44 -2.25
C ILE A 107 14.25 -5.54 -2.09
N ALA A 108 14.28 -4.64 -1.09
CA ALA A 108 13.30 -3.57 -0.90
C ALA A 108 13.96 -2.35 -0.25
N SER A 109 13.31 -1.18 -0.32
CA SER A 109 13.75 0.03 0.39
C SER A 109 13.76 -0.17 1.91
N ALA A 110 14.66 0.52 2.62
CA ALA A 110 14.79 0.47 4.07
C ALA A 110 13.48 0.82 4.79
N HIS A 111 12.76 1.84 4.31
CA HIS A 111 11.44 2.24 4.80
C HIS A 111 10.32 1.71 3.89
N GLY A 112 10.50 0.54 3.26
CA GLY A 112 9.48 -0.10 2.43
C GLY A 112 8.33 -0.70 3.24
N PHE A 113 7.28 -1.14 2.55
CA PHE A 113 6.11 -1.73 3.18
C PHE A 113 6.47 -2.99 3.99
N LEU A 114 6.07 -3.03 5.27
CA LEU A 114 6.46 -4.08 6.23
C LEU A 114 6.06 -5.52 5.81
N VAL A 115 5.17 -5.66 4.86
CA VAL A 115 4.81 -6.99 4.33
C VAL A 115 5.97 -7.62 3.57
N TYR A 116 6.82 -6.85 2.89
CA TYR A 116 7.93 -7.42 2.10
C TYR A 116 8.92 -8.25 2.93
N PRO A 117 9.47 -7.76 4.06
CA PRO A 117 10.32 -8.60 4.91
C PRO A 117 9.57 -9.81 5.47
N ILE A 118 8.30 -9.67 5.87
CA ILE A 118 7.48 -10.75 6.42
C ILE A 118 7.34 -11.90 5.40
N ILE A 119 6.88 -11.59 4.18
CA ILE A 119 6.65 -12.61 3.15
C ILE A 119 7.94 -13.24 2.62
N THR A 120 9.01 -12.45 2.53
CA THR A 120 10.34 -12.94 2.13
C THR A 120 10.86 -13.95 3.15
N GLN A 121 10.82 -13.61 4.43
CA GLN A 121 11.25 -14.49 5.50
C GLN A 121 10.34 -15.72 5.64
N ALA A 122 9.04 -15.56 5.45
CA ALA A 122 8.08 -16.68 5.45
C ALA A 122 8.33 -17.68 4.30
N ALA A 123 8.88 -17.21 3.17
CA ALA A 123 9.32 -18.07 2.06
C ALA A 123 10.71 -18.73 2.30
N GLY A 124 11.36 -18.48 3.44
CA GLY A 124 12.69 -18.99 3.76
C GLY A 124 13.85 -18.20 3.12
N ALA A 125 13.56 -17.07 2.50
CA ALA A 125 14.55 -16.22 1.84
C ALA A 125 14.98 -15.05 2.74
N LYS A 126 16.04 -14.33 2.32
CA LYS A 126 16.58 -13.17 3.02
C LYS A 126 16.09 -11.87 2.38
N ILE A 127 15.57 -10.96 3.19
CA ILE A 127 15.33 -9.57 2.76
C ILE A 127 16.63 -8.76 2.83
N VAL A 128 16.93 -8.04 1.76
CA VAL A 128 18.02 -7.07 1.67
C VAL A 128 17.37 -5.69 1.58
N GLN A 129 17.47 -4.93 2.66
CA GLN A 129 16.97 -3.56 2.71
C GLN A 129 18.06 -2.60 2.25
N VAL A 130 17.73 -1.71 1.30
CA VAL A 130 18.65 -0.74 0.71
C VAL A 130 18.34 0.67 1.18
N ALA A 131 19.40 1.48 1.28
CA ALA A 131 19.26 2.88 1.66
C ALA A 131 18.43 3.67 0.65
N GLU A 132 17.84 4.73 1.13
CA GLU A 132 17.03 5.69 0.37
C GLU A 132 17.75 7.04 0.32
N ASP A 133 17.45 7.83 -0.70
CA ASP A 133 17.89 9.22 -0.80
C ASP A 133 16.73 10.11 -0.33
N GLU A 134 16.90 10.79 0.80
CA GLU A 134 15.87 11.64 1.42
C GLU A 134 14.47 10.94 1.49
N PHE A 135 14.43 9.71 2.01
CA PHE A 135 13.23 8.88 2.11
C PHE A 135 12.61 8.48 0.76
N THR A 136 13.33 8.66 -0.34
CA THR A 136 12.93 8.20 -1.69
C THR A 136 13.79 7.02 -2.10
N ALA A 137 13.20 6.01 -2.72
CA ALA A 137 13.90 4.83 -3.19
C ALA A 137 15.09 5.19 -4.09
N SER A 138 16.28 4.64 -3.79
CA SER A 138 17.51 4.88 -4.55
C SER A 138 17.76 3.76 -5.54
N VAL A 139 17.61 4.02 -6.83
CA VAL A 139 17.83 3.02 -7.89
C VAL A 139 19.27 2.50 -7.85
N ASP A 140 20.24 3.35 -7.57
CA ASP A 140 21.66 2.96 -7.46
C ASP A 140 21.87 1.99 -6.29
N ALA A 141 21.22 2.22 -5.15
CA ALA A 141 21.28 1.30 -4.01
C ALA A 141 20.63 -0.07 -4.32
N PHE A 142 19.49 -0.08 -5.03
CA PHE A 142 18.88 -1.33 -5.49
C PHE A 142 19.80 -2.12 -6.41
N LEU A 143 20.40 -1.46 -7.41
CA LEU A 143 21.28 -2.11 -8.37
C LEU A 143 22.59 -2.60 -7.73
N ALA A 144 23.17 -1.83 -6.81
CA ALA A 144 24.37 -2.20 -6.08
C ALA A 144 24.16 -3.40 -5.13
N ALA A 145 22.94 -3.57 -4.61
CA ALA A 145 22.62 -4.68 -3.70
C ALA A 145 22.30 -5.99 -4.42
N GLN A 146 22.15 -5.99 -5.74
CA GLN A 146 21.82 -7.17 -6.51
C GLN A 146 22.97 -8.20 -6.46
N THR A 147 22.64 -9.45 -6.15
CA THR A 147 23.55 -10.60 -6.15
C THR A 147 23.05 -11.73 -7.06
N ALA A 148 23.83 -12.81 -7.19
CA ALA A 148 23.37 -14.02 -7.89
C ALA A 148 22.15 -14.69 -7.21
N ARG A 149 21.93 -14.41 -5.91
CA ARG A 149 20.80 -14.93 -5.13
C ARG A 149 19.54 -14.09 -5.22
N THR A 150 19.64 -12.86 -5.73
CA THR A 150 18.47 -11.97 -5.87
C THR A 150 17.47 -12.56 -6.85
N LYS A 151 16.22 -12.75 -6.42
CA LYS A 151 15.10 -13.27 -7.22
C LYS A 151 13.96 -12.27 -7.37
N ILE A 152 13.72 -11.44 -6.35
CA ILE A 152 12.65 -10.45 -6.38
C ILE A 152 13.21 -9.08 -5.95
N VAL A 153 12.74 -8.03 -6.63
CA VAL A 153 12.84 -6.65 -6.18
C VAL A 153 11.43 -6.13 -5.96
N PHE A 154 11.11 -5.73 -4.72
CA PHE A 154 9.85 -5.06 -4.39
C PHE A 154 10.05 -3.55 -4.41
N LEU A 155 9.31 -2.86 -5.26
CA LEU A 155 9.28 -1.40 -5.33
C LEU A 155 7.84 -0.90 -5.12
N ALA A 156 7.57 -0.33 -3.95
CA ALA A 156 6.34 0.43 -3.72
C ALA A 156 6.46 1.81 -4.36
N ASN A 157 5.55 2.14 -5.26
CA ASN A 157 5.59 3.42 -5.98
C ASN A 157 4.17 3.96 -6.25
N PRO A 158 3.70 4.97 -5.49
CA PRO A 158 4.32 5.65 -4.34
C PRO A 158 4.60 4.75 -3.14
N ASN A 159 5.66 5.07 -2.38
CA ASN A 159 6.07 4.27 -1.23
C ASN A 159 5.18 4.52 0.00
N ASN A 160 5.02 3.51 0.83
CA ASN A 160 4.40 3.59 2.15
C ASN A 160 5.44 3.08 3.18
N PRO A 161 5.87 3.92 4.17
CA PRO A 161 5.11 5.04 4.74
C PRO A 161 5.55 6.45 4.30
N THR A 162 6.51 6.61 3.42
CA THR A 162 7.12 7.91 3.09
C THR A 162 6.22 8.80 2.21
N GLY A 163 5.43 8.21 1.32
CA GLY A 163 4.62 8.92 0.33
C GLY A 163 5.40 9.30 -0.93
N THR A 164 6.71 9.22 -0.91
CA THR A 164 7.59 9.57 -2.02
C THR A 164 7.41 8.62 -3.22
N TYR A 165 7.80 9.06 -4.41
CA TYR A 165 7.71 8.23 -5.62
C TYR A 165 8.94 8.39 -6.50
N LEU A 166 9.19 7.39 -7.33
CA LEU A 166 10.14 7.45 -8.43
C LEU A 166 9.44 7.83 -9.74
N PRO A 167 10.00 8.74 -10.53
CA PRO A 167 9.53 9.00 -11.89
C PRO A 167 9.74 7.77 -12.78
N VAL A 168 8.95 7.65 -13.84
CA VAL A 168 8.98 6.50 -14.76
C VAL A 168 10.37 6.25 -15.36
N SER A 169 11.17 7.30 -15.59
CA SER A 169 12.55 7.17 -16.07
C SER A 169 13.42 6.36 -15.12
N GLU A 170 13.29 6.59 -13.80
CA GLU A 170 14.06 5.89 -12.78
C GLU A 170 13.58 4.44 -12.62
N VAL A 171 12.26 4.20 -12.71
CA VAL A 171 11.71 2.83 -12.70
C VAL A 171 12.20 2.04 -13.92
N LYS A 172 12.25 2.68 -15.11
CA LYS A 172 12.83 2.08 -16.31
C LYS A 172 14.34 1.82 -16.15
N ARG A 173 15.09 2.74 -15.54
CA ARG A 173 16.51 2.56 -15.22
C ARG A 173 16.74 1.39 -14.27
N LEU A 174 15.91 1.27 -13.24
CA LEU A 174 15.95 0.12 -12.33
C LEU A 174 15.75 -1.19 -13.11
N ARG A 175 14.67 -1.30 -13.90
CA ARG A 175 14.42 -2.52 -14.69
C ARG A 175 15.60 -2.86 -15.60
N ALA A 176 16.13 -1.87 -16.31
CA ALA A 176 17.24 -2.07 -17.25
C ALA A 176 18.55 -2.52 -16.59
N GLY A 177 18.77 -2.17 -15.32
CA GLY A 177 19.96 -2.58 -14.55
C GLY A 177 19.79 -3.90 -13.80
N LEU A 178 18.56 -4.41 -13.66
CA LEU A 178 18.33 -5.72 -13.04
C LEU A 178 18.58 -6.85 -14.04
N ARG A 179 19.11 -7.98 -13.55
CA ARG A 179 19.24 -9.21 -14.36
C ARG A 179 17.88 -9.66 -14.87
N ASP A 180 17.88 -10.39 -15.99
CA ASP A 180 16.65 -10.88 -16.64
C ASP A 180 15.92 -11.97 -15.83
N ASP A 181 16.62 -12.66 -14.92
CA ASP A 181 16.06 -13.67 -14.04
C ASP A 181 15.53 -13.10 -12.70
N VAL A 182 15.55 -11.78 -12.52
CA VAL A 182 15.01 -11.09 -11.34
C VAL A 182 13.63 -10.54 -11.64
N LEU A 183 12.64 -10.89 -10.81
CA LEU A 183 11.28 -10.36 -10.91
C LEU A 183 11.20 -8.99 -10.25
N LEU A 184 10.82 -7.97 -11.01
CA LEU A 184 10.50 -6.63 -10.48
C LEU A 184 9.00 -6.57 -10.16
N VAL A 185 8.66 -6.38 -8.89
CA VAL A 185 7.28 -6.21 -8.41
C VAL A 185 7.03 -4.73 -8.12
N LEU A 186 6.23 -4.09 -8.95
CA LEU A 186 5.78 -2.71 -8.80
C LEU A 186 4.49 -2.71 -7.98
N ASP A 187 4.58 -2.35 -6.70
CA ASP A 187 3.41 -2.21 -5.83
C ASP A 187 2.83 -0.79 -5.97
N ALA A 188 1.80 -0.68 -6.82
CA ALA A 188 1.17 0.57 -7.21
C ALA A 188 -0.14 0.83 -6.43
N ALA A 189 -0.15 0.54 -5.12
CA ALA A 189 -1.34 0.63 -4.27
C ALA A 189 -1.96 2.04 -4.21
N TYR A 190 -1.20 3.08 -4.53
CA TYR A 190 -1.62 4.49 -4.49
C TYR A 190 -1.67 5.14 -5.87
N ALA A 191 -1.53 4.38 -6.95
CA ALA A 191 -1.38 4.89 -8.32
C ALA A 191 -2.49 5.86 -8.75
N GLU A 192 -3.73 5.61 -8.34
CA GLU A 192 -4.88 6.45 -8.72
C GLU A 192 -4.88 7.85 -8.08
N TYR A 193 -4.07 8.07 -7.03
CA TYR A 193 -3.89 9.38 -6.41
C TYR A 193 -2.84 10.25 -7.10
N VAL A 194 -1.94 9.64 -7.88
CA VAL A 194 -0.80 10.36 -8.46
C VAL A 194 -1.24 11.26 -9.62
N ARG A 195 -0.94 12.56 -9.50
CA ARG A 195 -1.24 13.62 -10.48
C ARG A 195 0.04 14.13 -11.19
N LYS A 196 1.12 13.34 -11.17
CA LYS A 196 2.41 13.70 -11.75
C LYS A 196 2.51 13.18 -13.18
N ASN A 197 2.97 14.03 -14.10
CA ASN A 197 3.08 13.69 -15.53
C ASN A 197 4.21 12.68 -15.84
N ASP A 198 5.17 12.55 -14.93
CA ASP A 198 6.34 11.68 -15.02
C ASP A 198 6.15 10.35 -14.27
N TYR A 199 4.93 10.07 -13.80
CA TYR A 199 4.58 8.82 -13.11
C TYR A 199 3.86 7.85 -14.04
N GLU A 200 4.20 6.56 -13.91
CA GLU A 200 3.52 5.44 -14.55
C GLU A 200 3.46 4.26 -13.55
N ALA A 201 2.31 3.58 -13.49
CA ALA A 201 2.05 2.54 -12.49
C ALA A 201 2.72 1.18 -12.80
N GLY A 202 3.31 1.01 -13.97
CA GLY A 202 3.97 -0.23 -14.42
C GLY A 202 3.24 -0.97 -15.54
N ILE A 203 2.09 -0.52 -16.02
CA ILE A 203 1.30 -1.21 -17.05
C ILE A 203 2.11 -1.38 -18.35
N GLU A 204 2.73 -0.31 -18.84
CA GLU A 204 3.56 -0.35 -20.07
C GLU A 204 4.77 -1.26 -19.88
N MET A 205 5.36 -1.25 -18.69
CA MET A 205 6.53 -2.05 -18.39
C MET A 205 6.19 -3.55 -18.35
N VAL A 206 5.06 -3.92 -17.74
CA VAL A 206 4.54 -5.29 -17.78
C VAL A 206 4.23 -5.73 -19.21
N ALA A 207 3.71 -4.82 -20.05
CA ALA A 207 3.40 -5.15 -21.45
C ALA A 207 4.64 -5.53 -22.28
N THR A 208 5.82 -5.03 -21.90
CA THR A 208 7.07 -5.14 -22.67
C THR A 208 8.15 -6.01 -22.02
N HIS A 209 7.93 -6.52 -20.81
CA HIS A 209 8.92 -7.34 -20.07
C HIS A 209 8.25 -8.57 -19.45
N ASP A 210 8.93 -9.71 -19.54
CA ASP A 210 8.45 -11.00 -19.01
C ASP A 210 8.75 -11.21 -17.52
N ASN A 211 9.37 -10.24 -16.86
CA ASN A 211 9.81 -10.28 -15.46
C ASN A 211 9.43 -9.02 -14.67
N VAL A 212 8.35 -8.37 -15.07
CA VAL A 212 7.75 -7.26 -14.32
C VAL A 212 6.30 -7.60 -13.98
N VAL A 213 5.93 -7.38 -12.73
CA VAL A 213 4.55 -7.51 -12.22
C VAL A 213 4.14 -6.19 -11.61
N MET A 214 2.93 -5.73 -11.88
CA MET A 214 2.32 -4.60 -11.19
C MET A 214 1.17 -5.09 -10.33
N THR A 215 1.13 -4.66 -9.05
CA THR A 215 0.01 -4.94 -8.13
C THR A 215 -0.78 -3.67 -7.81
N ARG A 216 -2.09 -3.81 -7.65
CA ARG A 216 -3.02 -2.75 -7.25
C ARG A 216 -4.04 -3.23 -6.24
N THR A 217 -4.64 -2.30 -5.51
CA THR A 217 -5.62 -2.60 -4.46
C THR A 217 -6.90 -1.79 -4.61
N PHE A 218 -8.01 -2.38 -4.20
CA PHE A 218 -9.28 -1.67 -4.04
C PHE A 218 -9.43 -1.05 -2.63
N SER A 219 -8.46 -1.27 -1.75
CA SER A 219 -8.50 -0.82 -0.35
C SER A 219 -8.30 0.69 -0.18
N LYS A 220 -7.76 1.40 -1.19
CA LYS A 220 -7.40 2.83 -1.08
C LYS A 220 -8.45 3.69 -1.77
N ILE A 221 -8.21 4.21 -2.96
CA ILE A 221 -9.09 5.18 -3.63
C ILE A 221 -10.52 4.66 -3.84
N TYR A 222 -10.70 3.37 -4.04
CA TYR A 222 -12.00 2.76 -4.27
C TYR A 222 -12.84 2.57 -2.99
N GLY A 223 -12.26 2.76 -1.79
CA GLY A 223 -12.98 2.69 -0.51
C GLY A 223 -13.44 1.28 -0.12
N LEU A 224 -12.84 0.22 -0.66
CA LEU A 224 -13.25 -1.18 -0.43
C LEU A 224 -12.28 -1.95 0.46
N ALA A 225 -11.63 -1.29 1.43
CA ALA A 225 -10.63 -1.91 2.30
C ALA A 225 -11.15 -3.16 3.03
N ALA A 226 -12.40 -3.11 3.51
CA ALA A 226 -13.03 -4.22 4.24
C ALA A 226 -13.32 -5.45 3.36
N LEU A 227 -13.47 -5.29 2.05
CA LEU A 227 -13.78 -6.38 1.12
C LEU A 227 -12.55 -7.21 0.74
N ARG A 228 -11.35 -6.77 1.12
CA ARG A 228 -10.10 -7.45 0.81
C ARG A 228 -10.00 -7.80 -0.67
N LEU A 229 -9.80 -6.82 -1.52
CA LEU A 229 -9.73 -6.99 -2.97
C LEU A 229 -8.50 -6.29 -3.54
N GLY A 230 -7.77 -7.00 -4.40
CA GLY A 230 -6.65 -6.49 -5.17
C GLY A 230 -6.48 -7.25 -6.47
N TRP A 231 -5.57 -6.78 -7.31
CA TRP A 231 -5.26 -7.41 -8.59
C TRP A 231 -3.81 -7.18 -8.98
N ALA A 232 -3.29 -8.10 -9.77
CA ALA A 232 -2.01 -7.97 -10.45
C ALA A 232 -2.21 -7.97 -11.96
N TYR A 233 -1.38 -7.19 -12.67
CA TYR A 233 -1.14 -7.34 -14.08
C TYR A 233 0.27 -7.89 -14.26
N CYS A 234 0.41 -8.97 -14.98
CA CYS A 234 1.66 -9.71 -15.05
C CYS A 234 1.87 -10.37 -16.41
N PRO A 235 3.09 -10.83 -16.74
CA PRO A 235 3.33 -11.70 -17.88
C PRO A 235 2.49 -12.96 -17.81
N ALA A 236 2.12 -13.53 -18.95
CA ALA A 236 1.28 -14.72 -19.02
C ALA A 236 1.86 -15.90 -18.22
N SER A 237 3.18 -16.07 -18.25
CA SER A 237 3.89 -17.09 -17.46
C SER A 237 3.72 -16.90 -15.95
N VAL A 238 3.78 -15.66 -15.47
CA VAL A 238 3.56 -15.34 -14.05
C VAL A 238 2.09 -15.51 -13.68
N ALA A 239 1.17 -15.09 -14.56
CA ALA A 239 -0.27 -15.29 -14.34
C ALA A 239 -0.61 -16.78 -14.20
N ASP A 240 -0.04 -17.65 -15.03
CA ASP A 240 -0.20 -19.11 -14.94
C ASP A 240 0.32 -19.64 -13.59
N VAL A 241 1.51 -19.21 -13.15
CA VAL A 241 2.07 -19.61 -11.86
C VAL A 241 1.15 -19.21 -10.69
N LEU A 242 0.71 -17.94 -10.65
CA LEU A 242 -0.19 -17.47 -9.59
C LEU A 242 -1.53 -18.22 -9.58
N ASN A 243 -2.09 -18.50 -10.77
CA ASN A 243 -3.35 -19.25 -10.88
C ASN A 243 -3.24 -20.71 -10.42
N ARG A 244 -2.03 -21.30 -10.43
CA ARG A 244 -1.80 -22.67 -9.94
C ARG A 244 -1.77 -22.77 -8.43
N ILE A 245 -1.33 -21.72 -7.73
CA ILE A 245 -1.08 -21.78 -6.28
C ILE A 245 -2.06 -20.97 -5.44
N ARG A 246 -2.79 -20.00 -6.03
CA ARG A 246 -3.84 -19.28 -5.29
C ARG A 246 -4.92 -20.24 -4.82
N GLY A 247 -5.54 -19.91 -3.68
CA GLY A 247 -6.68 -20.67 -3.19
C GLY A 247 -7.82 -20.70 -4.21
N PRO A 248 -8.53 -21.85 -4.34
CA PRO A 248 -9.74 -21.87 -5.13
C PRO A 248 -10.75 -20.89 -4.52
N PHE A 249 -11.43 -20.10 -5.36
CA PHE A 249 -12.43 -19.12 -4.90
C PHE A 249 -11.88 -18.07 -3.91
N ASN A 250 -10.63 -17.67 -4.06
CA ASN A 250 -9.92 -16.74 -3.15
C ASN A 250 -10.55 -15.35 -3.07
N VAL A 251 -11.32 -14.94 -4.08
CA VAL A 251 -12.05 -13.66 -4.08
C VAL A 251 -13.55 -13.93 -3.88
N ASN A 252 -14.15 -13.31 -2.88
CA ASN A 252 -15.57 -13.49 -2.58
C ASN A 252 -16.49 -12.72 -3.54
N VAL A 253 -17.74 -13.19 -3.73
CA VAL A 253 -18.71 -12.57 -4.65
C VAL A 253 -18.96 -11.11 -4.35
N PRO A 254 -19.25 -10.68 -3.09
CA PRO A 254 -19.46 -9.27 -2.77
C PRO A 254 -18.29 -8.38 -3.16
N ALA A 255 -17.05 -8.84 -2.97
CA ALA A 255 -15.86 -8.10 -3.39
C ALA A 255 -15.76 -7.97 -4.92
N MET A 256 -16.03 -9.05 -5.66
CA MET A 256 -15.96 -9.02 -7.12
C MET A 256 -16.95 -8.04 -7.74
N VAL A 257 -18.22 -8.09 -7.34
CA VAL A 257 -19.25 -7.22 -7.94
C VAL A 257 -19.08 -5.76 -7.50
N ALA A 258 -18.73 -5.53 -6.23
CA ALA A 258 -18.44 -4.17 -5.75
C ALA A 258 -17.19 -3.60 -6.42
N GLY A 259 -16.15 -4.42 -6.60
CA GLY A 259 -14.92 -4.03 -7.30
C GLY A 259 -15.18 -3.67 -8.77
N ALA A 260 -15.95 -4.49 -9.49
CA ALA A 260 -16.32 -4.21 -10.87
C ALA A 260 -17.13 -2.90 -11.01
N ALA A 261 -18.06 -2.64 -10.09
CA ALA A 261 -18.82 -1.40 -10.06
C ALA A 261 -17.95 -0.19 -9.68
N ALA A 262 -17.05 -0.34 -8.70
CA ALA A 262 -16.16 0.73 -8.24
C ALA A 262 -15.19 1.19 -9.33
N ILE A 263 -14.55 0.23 -10.04
CA ILE A 263 -13.55 0.55 -11.08
C ILE A 263 -14.19 1.23 -12.30
N ALA A 264 -15.47 0.98 -12.55
CA ALA A 264 -16.23 1.61 -13.60
C ALA A 264 -16.76 3.03 -13.23
N ASP A 265 -16.78 3.38 -11.93
CA ASP A 265 -17.26 4.70 -11.48
C ASP A 265 -16.15 5.74 -11.45
N LEU A 266 -15.72 6.17 -12.65
CA LEU A 266 -14.63 7.13 -12.84
C LEU A 266 -14.89 8.46 -12.13
N ALA A 267 -16.15 8.88 -12.08
CA ALA A 267 -16.53 10.14 -11.43
C ALA A 267 -16.28 10.09 -9.91
N HIS A 268 -16.50 8.94 -9.28
CA HIS A 268 -16.19 8.76 -7.85
C HIS A 268 -14.67 8.75 -7.61
N VAL A 269 -13.92 8.02 -8.44
CA VAL A 269 -12.45 7.98 -8.38
C VAL A 269 -11.86 9.39 -8.54
N GLU A 270 -12.36 10.16 -9.51
CA GLU A 270 -11.91 11.53 -9.73
C GLU A 270 -12.21 12.43 -8.53
N ARG A 271 -13.42 12.35 -7.94
CA ARG A 271 -13.73 13.10 -6.72
C ARG A 271 -12.80 12.75 -5.56
N ALA A 272 -12.48 11.45 -5.39
CA ALA A 272 -11.57 11.00 -4.33
C ALA A 272 -10.14 11.51 -4.54
N ALA A 273 -9.65 11.48 -5.78
CA ALA A 273 -8.33 11.99 -6.12
C ALA A 273 -8.24 13.52 -5.96
N SER A 274 -9.26 14.27 -6.42
CA SER A 274 -9.32 15.74 -6.27
C SER A 274 -9.45 16.17 -4.81
N HIS A 275 -10.24 15.44 -4.00
CA HIS A 275 -10.29 15.66 -2.55
C HIS A 275 -8.91 15.48 -1.92
N ASN A 276 -8.24 14.39 -2.26
CA ASN A 276 -6.90 14.10 -1.74
C ASN A 276 -5.90 15.21 -2.12
N GLU A 277 -5.88 15.62 -3.37
CA GLU A 277 -4.97 16.67 -3.87
C GLU A 277 -5.18 17.99 -3.11
N THR A 278 -6.44 18.43 -2.98
CA THR A 278 -6.81 19.65 -2.28
C THR A 278 -6.37 19.63 -0.82
N TRP A 279 -6.69 18.55 -0.11
CA TRP A 279 -6.41 18.47 1.32
C TRP A 279 -4.95 18.11 1.62
N SER A 280 -4.26 17.41 0.73
CA SER A 280 -2.82 17.19 0.83
C SER A 280 -2.06 18.51 0.81
N ALA A 281 -2.35 19.37 -0.17
CA ALA A 281 -1.72 20.68 -0.30
C ALA A 281 -2.01 21.58 0.91
N TRP A 282 -3.28 21.62 1.36
CA TRP A 282 -3.67 22.41 2.53
C TRP A 282 -2.99 21.92 3.80
N LEU A 283 -3.02 20.61 4.08
CA LEU A 283 -2.39 20.02 5.26
C LEU A 283 -0.87 20.27 5.28
N THR A 284 -0.19 20.08 4.16
CA THR A 284 1.25 20.33 4.04
C THR A 284 1.56 21.78 4.42
N HIS A 285 0.84 22.74 3.83
CA HIS A 285 1.03 24.16 4.13
C HIS A 285 0.82 24.48 5.63
N GLU A 286 -0.26 24.01 6.23
CA GLU A 286 -0.56 24.26 7.66
C GLU A 286 0.44 23.60 8.61
N LEU A 287 0.90 22.38 8.28
CA LEU A 287 1.90 21.66 9.09
C LEU A 287 3.27 22.36 9.03
N GLU A 288 3.70 22.79 7.83
CA GLU A 288 4.94 23.55 7.65
C GLU A 288 4.89 24.90 8.37
N ALA A 289 3.72 25.57 8.38
CA ALA A 289 3.51 26.79 9.13
C ALA A 289 3.61 26.60 10.66
N LEU A 290 3.44 25.38 11.16
CA LEU A 290 3.69 25.00 12.55
C LEU A 290 5.16 24.64 12.82
N GLY A 291 6.05 24.73 11.83
CA GLY A 291 7.45 24.35 11.92
C GLY A 291 7.72 22.85 11.86
N LEU A 292 6.75 22.05 11.39
CA LEU A 292 6.90 20.61 11.18
C LEU A 292 7.40 20.34 9.77
N GLU A 293 8.30 19.36 9.63
CA GLU A 293 8.76 18.88 8.31
C GLU A 293 7.75 17.86 7.77
N VAL A 294 7.36 18.02 6.51
CA VAL A 294 6.43 17.09 5.82
C VAL A 294 7.14 16.52 4.60
N LEU A 295 7.22 15.19 4.52
CA LEU A 295 7.79 14.55 3.32
C LEU A 295 6.89 14.77 2.11
N PRO A 296 7.46 15.00 0.91
CA PRO A 296 6.68 15.12 -0.31
C PRO A 296 5.92 13.81 -0.57
N SER A 297 4.60 13.90 -0.73
CA SER A 297 3.76 12.72 -0.90
C SER A 297 2.95 12.75 -2.19
N ALA A 298 2.92 11.61 -2.88
CA ALA A 298 2.04 11.33 -4.00
C ALA A 298 0.94 10.31 -3.65
N ALA A 299 0.79 9.97 -2.35
CA ALA A 299 -0.20 9.04 -1.82
C ALA A 299 -1.37 9.78 -1.13
N ASN A 300 -2.21 9.05 -0.40
CA ASN A 300 -3.31 9.63 0.38
C ASN A 300 -2.98 9.80 1.88
N PHE A 301 -1.73 10.08 2.17
CA PHE A 301 -1.23 10.34 3.51
C PHE A 301 0.02 11.22 3.46
N LEU A 302 0.36 11.81 4.59
CA LEU A 302 1.58 12.59 4.80
C LEU A 302 2.43 11.94 5.90
N ALA A 303 3.74 11.89 5.74
CA ALA A 303 4.69 11.57 6.79
C ALA A 303 5.20 12.89 7.39
N ILE A 304 4.94 13.11 8.68
CA ILE A 304 5.19 14.35 9.40
C ILE A 304 6.30 14.09 10.41
N ARG A 305 7.41 14.84 10.31
CA ARG A 305 8.52 14.76 11.26
C ARG A 305 8.32 15.73 12.40
N PHE A 306 8.52 15.24 13.61
CA PHE A 306 8.48 15.99 14.85
C PHE A 306 9.90 16.24 15.37
N PRO A 307 10.15 17.35 16.10
CA PRO A 307 11.46 17.62 16.66
C PRO A 307 11.80 16.64 17.78
N ASP A 308 13.09 16.33 17.93
CA ASP A 308 13.59 15.56 19.09
C ASP A 308 13.77 16.46 20.32
N VAL A 309 12.65 16.95 20.83
CA VAL A 309 12.55 17.80 22.02
C VAL A 309 11.53 17.18 22.96
N ASP A 310 11.88 17.05 24.25
CA ASP A 310 10.99 16.50 25.27
C ASP A 310 9.64 17.23 25.28
N GLY A 311 8.55 16.45 25.29
CA GLY A 311 7.18 16.94 25.21
C GLY A 311 6.73 17.38 23.83
N LYS A 312 7.60 17.30 22.79
CA LYS A 312 7.30 17.68 21.37
C LYS A 312 7.59 16.57 20.37
N ARG A 313 8.02 15.40 20.81
CA ARG A 313 8.35 14.27 19.95
C ARG A 313 7.10 13.68 19.29
N ALA A 314 7.29 12.88 18.25
CA ALA A 314 6.21 12.17 17.59
C ALA A 314 5.36 11.30 18.54
N VAL A 315 5.99 10.65 19.52
CA VAL A 315 5.29 9.87 20.55
C VAL A 315 4.42 10.74 21.46
N ASP A 316 4.88 11.94 21.81
CA ASP A 316 4.13 12.89 22.64
C ASP A 316 2.92 13.45 21.86
N ALA A 317 3.13 13.78 20.57
CA ALA A 317 2.08 14.22 19.66
C ALA A 317 1.02 13.11 19.45
N ASP A 318 1.42 11.85 19.28
CA ASP A 318 0.50 10.72 19.16
C ASP A 318 -0.40 10.59 20.40
N VAL A 319 0.18 10.65 21.58
CA VAL A 319 -0.58 10.60 22.86
C VAL A 319 -1.54 11.78 22.97
N PHE A 320 -1.09 13.00 22.63
CA PHE A 320 -1.88 14.21 22.69
C PHE A 320 -3.08 14.18 21.72
N LEU A 321 -2.84 13.76 20.48
CA LEU A 321 -3.87 13.62 19.45
C LEU A 321 -4.87 12.53 19.81
N MET A 322 -4.39 11.39 20.29
CA MET A 322 -5.22 10.25 20.66
C MET A 322 -6.22 10.61 21.76
N LYS A 323 -5.82 11.38 22.78
CA LYS A 323 -6.74 11.89 23.83
C LYS A 323 -7.86 12.76 23.27
N ARG A 324 -7.71 13.28 22.04
CA ARG A 324 -8.70 14.07 21.30
C ARG A 324 -9.47 13.27 20.26
N GLY A 325 -9.27 11.95 20.21
CA GLY A 325 -9.91 11.06 19.24
C GLY A 325 -9.31 11.14 17.83
N LEU A 326 -8.12 11.73 17.67
CA LEU A 326 -7.42 11.84 16.38
C LEU A 326 -6.33 10.76 16.34
N ILE A 327 -6.57 9.67 15.61
CA ILE A 327 -5.67 8.51 15.58
C ILE A 327 -4.79 8.54 14.32
N LEU A 328 -3.55 8.96 14.47
CA LEU A 328 -2.52 8.89 13.45
C LEU A 328 -1.76 7.56 13.55
N ARG A 329 -0.87 7.29 12.62
CA ARG A 329 -0.04 6.09 12.60
C ARG A 329 1.38 6.40 13.07
N GLN A 330 1.81 5.78 14.18
CA GLN A 330 3.22 5.70 14.52
C GLN A 330 3.94 4.81 13.48
N ILE A 331 5.07 5.27 12.98
CA ILE A 331 5.85 4.56 11.95
C ILE A 331 7.28 4.22 12.43
N ALA A 332 7.48 4.15 13.74
CA ALA A 332 8.75 3.69 14.33
C ALA A 332 9.13 2.27 13.87
N SER A 333 8.16 1.39 13.66
CA SER A 333 8.38 0.04 13.11
C SER A 333 8.94 0.02 11.69
N TYR A 334 8.84 1.15 10.97
CA TYR A 334 9.45 1.37 9.67
C TYR A 334 10.86 1.99 9.75
N GLY A 335 11.43 2.13 10.96
CA GLY A 335 12.70 2.83 11.17
C GLY A 335 12.58 4.35 11.22
N MET A 336 11.36 4.89 11.38
CA MET A 336 11.04 6.33 11.38
C MET A 336 10.40 6.74 12.72
N PRO A 337 11.13 6.70 13.86
CA PRO A 337 10.56 6.96 15.19
C PRO A 337 10.13 8.42 15.39
N ASP A 338 10.74 9.36 14.66
CA ASP A 338 10.45 10.79 14.75
C ASP A 338 9.23 11.21 13.90
N PHE A 339 8.60 10.28 13.22
CA PHE A 339 7.51 10.57 12.31
C PHE A 339 6.17 10.01 12.78
N LEU A 340 5.09 10.73 12.43
CA LEU A 340 3.73 10.20 12.39
C LEU A 340 3.23 10.24 10.94
N ARG A 341 2.50 9.19 10.53
CA ARG A 341 1.83 9.18 9.23
C ARG A 341 0.37 9.57 9.42
N LEU A 342 -0.04 10.65 8.76
CA LEU A 342 -1.40 11.19 8.75
C LEU A 342 -2.10 10.79 7.45
N THR A 343 -3.15 9.97 7.52
CA THR A 343 -4.06 9.76 6.40
C THR A 343 -4.85 11.03 6.12
N ILE A 344 -4.98 11.44 4.87
CA ILE A 344 -5.79 12.58 4.47
C ILE A 344 -7.26 12.23 4.70
N GLY A 345 -7.87 12.88 5.69
CA GLY A 345 -9.22 12.61 6.16
C GLY A 345 -10.28 13.50 5.50
N SER A 346 -11.47 13.54 6.10
CA SER A 346 -12.49 14.52 5.76
C SER A 346 -12.00 15.94 6.11
N GLU A 347 -12.63 16.98 5.53
CA GLU A 347 -12.36 18.38 5.87
C GLU A 347 -12.37 18.61 7.39
N GLU A 348 -13.41 18.11 8.06
CA GLU A 348 -13.54 18.24 9.51
C GLU A 348 -12.36 17.61 10.24
N ALA A 349 -11.99 16.36 9.89
CA ALA A 349 -10.88 15.65 10.52
C ALA A 349 -9.55 16.39 10.30
N ASN A 350 -9.28 16.85 9.08
CA ASN A 350 -8.07 17.56 8.73
C ASN A 350 -7.93 18.88 9.53
N ARG A 351 -9.01 19.66 9.62
CA ARG A 351 -9.02 20.91 10.41
C ARG A 351 -8.84 20.66 11.91
N LEU A 352 -9.43 19.59 12.45
CA LEU A 352 -9.26 19.21 13.85
C LEU A 352 -7.81 18.78 14.15
N VAL A 353 -7.16 18.05 13.24
CA VAL A 353 -5.74 17.68 13.38
C VAL A 353 -4.86 18.92 13.44
N ILE A 354 -5.03 19.87 12.52
CA ILE A 354 -4.24 21.11 12.51
C ILE A 354 -4.49 21.94 13.77
N LYS A 355 -5.76 22.07 14.20
CA LYS A 355 -6.08 22.76 15.46
C LYS A 355 -5.37 22.12 16.66
N ALA A 356 -5.45 20.79 16.77
CA ALA A 356 -4.83 20.07 17.88
C ALA A 356 -3.30 20.14 17.84
N LEU A 357 -2.68 20.05 16.65
CA LEU A 357 -1.23 20.17 16.51
C LEU A 357 -0.75 21.60 16.81
N ARG A 358 -1.52 22.63 16.49
CA ARG A 358 -1.21 24.02 16.86
C ARG A 358 -1.18 24.16 18.40
N GLU A 359 -2.22 23.68 19.08
CA GLU A 359 -2.24 23.65 20.55
C GLU A 359 -1.04 22.89 21.12
N PHE A 360 -0.72 21.71 20.54
CA PHE A 360 0.41 20.89 20.96
C PHE A 360 1.76 21.61 20.80
N MET A 361 1.98 22.29 19.68
CA MET A 361 3.22 23.01 19.38
C MET A 361 3.36 24.29 20.23
N GLU A 362 2.25 24.91 20.66
CA GLU A 362 2.23 26.09 21.52
C GLU A 362 2.41 25.77 23.01
N LEU A 363 2.16 24.55 23.47
CA LEU A 363 2.40 24.13 24.84
C LEU A 363 3.88 24.35 25.18
N SER A 364 4.14 25.17 26.17
CA SER A 364 5.49 25.33 26.71
C SER A 364 5.96 24.02 27.32
N SER A 365 7.22 23.69 27.12
CA SER A 365 7.90 22.54 27.70
C SER A 365 7.97 22.72 29.23
#